data_324b6b807cf7987d2d1bbf0ab27a78ad
#
_entry.id   324b6b807cf7987d2d1bbf0ab27a78ad
#
_cell.length_a   1.000
_cell.length_b   1.000
_cell.length_c   1.000
_cell.angle_alpha   90.00
_cell.angle_beta   90.00
_cell.angle_gamma   90.00
#
_symmetry.space_group_name_H-M   'P 1'
#
loop_
_entity.id
_entity.type
_entity.pdbx_description
1 polymer ?
#
loop_
_entity_poly.entity_id
_entity_poly.type
_entity_poly.pdbx_seq_one_letter_code
_entity_poly.pdbx_strand_id
1 'polypeptide(L)'
;DYETLSAENPRLIYCSIVGFGKGGRYYNRPAYDPIIQSVSGVAATLHRATGEPRFVPMVMTDHTTGLIAAQAIGFALFRREKTGVGEAIEVPMFENMASFVTSEHMGAATFEPPIGPTGDGRLLSPHYRPLPTKDDFITVAPNTDAQAFAFFDAIGRPELKPDPRFNS
;
A
#
# COMPACT_ATOMS: atom_id res chain seq x y z
N ASP A 1 19.66 -7.47 22.99
CA ASP A 1 18.23 -7.16 23.04
C ASP A 1 17.97 -5.80 23.70
N TYR A 2 16.73 -5.36 23.67
CA TYR A 2 16.34 -4.07 24.24
C TYR A 2 16.55 -4.01 25.75
N GLU A 3 16.20 -5.05 26.46
CA GLU A 3 16.30 -5.14 27.92
C GLU A 3 17.74 -4.90 28.41
N THR A 4 18.70 -5.56 27.76
CA THR A 4 20.13 -5.40 28.08
C THR A 4 20.62 -3.97 27.80
N LEU A 5 20.31 -3.44 26.63
CA LEU A 5 20.81 -2.13 26.20
C LEU A 5 20.11 -0.96 26.93
N SER A 6 18.83 -1.09 27.21
CA SER A 6 18.07 -0.06 27.95
C SER A 6 18.45 0.05 29.42
N ALA A 7 18.98 -1.03 30.01
CA ALA A 7 19.55 -0.98 31.36
C ALA A 7 20.77 -0.06 31.44
N GLU A 8 21.59 0.00 30.37
CA GLU A 8 22.75 0.90 30.30
C GLU A 8 22.36 2.30 29.83
N ASN A 9 21.36 2.39 28.92
CA ASN A 9 20.87 3.67 28.39
C ASN A 9 19.33 3.71 28.41
N PRO A 10 18.70 4.21 29.47
CA PRO A 10 17.24 4.32 29.58
C PRO A 10 16.60 5.24 28.50
N ARG A 11 17.40 6.02 27.79
CA ARG A 11 16.94 6.87 26.68
C ARG A 11 17.05 6.19 25.31
N LEU A 12 17.47 4.93 25.27
CA LEU A 12 17.62 4.19 24.00
C LEU A 12 16.27 4.04 23.29
N ILE A 13 16.25 4.35 22.00
CA ILE A 13 15.19 3.93 21.08
C ILE A 13 15.73 2.73 20.30
N TYR A 14 15.09 1.58 20.50
CA TYR A 14 15.47 0.32 19.87
C TYR A 14 14.41 -0.07 18.86
N CYS A 15 14.73 0.04 17.58
CA CYS A 15 13.80 -0.31 16.49
C CYS A 15 14.21 -1.65 15.87
N SER A 16 13.30 -2.60 15.87
CA SER A 16 13.45 -3.91 15.25
C SER A 16 12.50 -4.05 14.08
N ILE A 17 13.04 -4.31 12.89
CA ILE A 17 12.24 -4.65 11.70
C ILE A 17 12.23 -6.17 11.59
N VAL A 18 11.03 -6.75 11.55
CA VAL A 18 10.81 -8.19 11.49
C VAL A 18 9.87 -8.55 10.34
N GLY A 19 9.97 -9.77 9.81
CA GLY A 19 9.08 -10.20 8.73
C GLY A 19 7.62 -10.32 9.15
N PHE A 20 7.41 -10.91 10.35
CA PHE A 20 6.09 -11.16 10.95
C PHE A 20 6.11 -10.72 12.41
N GLY A 21 5.03 -10.12 12.89
CA GLY A 21 4.91 -9.57 14.22
C GLY A 21 4.97 -10.64 15.31
N LYS A 22 5.51 -10.23 16.48
CA LYS A 22 5.64 -11.08 17.67
C LYS A 22 4.28 -11.63 18.10
N GLY A 23 4.25 -12.93 18.42
CA GLY A 23 3.02 -13.63 18.77
C GLY A 23 2.19 -14.11 17.59
N GLY A 24 2.51 -13.72 16.36
CA GLY A 24 1.89 -14.22 15.16
C GLY A 24 2.34 -15.64 14.78
N ARG A 25 1.50 -16.36 14.06
CA ARG A 25 1.75 -17.75 13.62
C ARG A 25 3.05 -17.92 12.84
N TYR A 26 3.49 -16.88 12.13
CA TYR A 26 4.67 -16.92 11.26
C TYR A 26 5.88 -16.19 11.83
N TYR A 27 5.85 -15.76 13.08
CA TYR A 27 6.90 -14.93 13.70
C TYR A 27 8.33 -15.40 13.43
N ASN A 28 8.60 -16.70 13.48
CA ASN A 28 9.93 -17.27 13.25
C ASN A 28 10.17 -17.74 11.80
N ARG A 29 9.32 -17.36 10.85
CA ARG A 29 9.50 -17.75 9.45
C ARG A 29 10.39 -16.74 8.72
N PRO A 30 11.20 -17.23 7.74
CA PRO A 30 11.94 -16.33 6.86
C PRO A 30 10.99 -15.37 6.15
N ALA A 31 11.41 -14.13 6.02
CA ALA A 31 10.70 -13.09 5.30
C ALA A 31 11.69 -12.33 4.41
N TYR A 32 11.32 -12.23 3.16
CA TYR A 32 11.96 -11.41 2.14
C TYR A 32 10.87 -10.70 1.37
N ASP A 33 11.20 -9.62 0.68
CA ASP A 33 10.24 -8.80 -0.06
C ASP A 33 9.21 -9.63 -0.88
N PRO A 34 9.59 -10.61 -1.75
CA PRO A 34 8.61 -11.35 -2.54
C PRO A 34 7.72 -12.26 -1.68
N ILE A 35 8.20 -12.75 -0.53
CA ILE A 35 7.37 -13.53 0.39
C ILE A 35 6.30 -12.61 0.98
N ILE A 36 6.67 -11.40 1.42
CA ILE A 36 5.73 -10.45 1.98
C ILE A 36 4.75 -9.94 0.92
N GLN A 37 5.19 -9.67 -0.32
CA GLN A 37 4.28 -9.35 -1.42
C GLN A 37 3.22 -10.45 -1.66
N SER A 38 3.62 -11.72 -1.51
CA SER A 38 2.69 -12.85 -1.66
C SER A 38 1.67 -12.90 -0.52
N VAL A 39 2.13 -12.92 0.73
CA VAL A 39 1.25 -13.15 1.89
C VAL A 39 0.40 -11.93 2.25
N SER A 40 0.81 -10.72 1.91
CA SER A 40 0.06 -9.48 2.13
C SER A 40 -1.04 -9.22 1.10
N GLY A 41 -1.05 -9.98 -0.03
CA GLY A 41 -2.05 -9.83 -1.07
C GLY A 41 -1.63 -9.01 -2.28
N VAL A 42 -0.43 -8.41 -2.32
CA VAL A 42 0.07 -7.64 -3.48
C VAL A 42 0.03 -8.47 -4.75
N ALA A 43 0.58 -9.70 -4.73
CA ALA A 43 0.57 -10.57 -5.90
C ALA A 43 -0.84 -10.99 -6.32
N ALA A 44 -1.76 -11.13 -5.36
CA ALA A 44 -3.16 -11.46 -5.63
C ALA A 44 -3.92 -10.28 -6.27
N THR A 45 -3.66 -9.04 -5.86
CA THR A 45 -4.25 -7.86 -6.50
C THR A 45 -3.77 -7.70 -7.93
N LEU A 46 -2.47 -7.93 -8.20
CA LEU A 46 -1.94 -7.95 -9.55
C LEU A 46 -2.54 -9.06 -10.41
N HIS A 47 -2.71 -10.27 -9.84
CA HIS A 47 -3.41 -11.34 -10.54
C HIS A 47 -4.85 -10.95 -10.93
N ARG A 48 -5.60 -10.33 -10.04
CA ARG A 48 -6.97 -9.88 -10.32
C ARG A 48 -7.01 -8.78 -11.40
N ALA A 49 -6.02 -7.90 -11.43
CA ALA A 49 -5.95 -6.80 -12.40
C ALA A 49 -5.45 -7.24 -13.79
N THR A 50 -4.55 -8.24 -13.86
CA THR A 50 -3.82 -8.59 -15.10
C THR A 50 -4.07 -10.01 -15.60
N GLY A 51 -4.70 -10.86 -14.80
CA GLY A 51 -4.91 -12.29 -15.09
C GLY A 51 -3.76 -13.20 -14.65
N GLU A 52 -2.61 -12.65 -14.21
CA GLU A 52 -1.45 -13.42 -13.76
C GLU A 52 -0.92 -12.89 -12.42
N PRO A 53 -0.55 -13.76 -11.48
CA PRO A 53 0.10 -13.33 -10.25
C PRO A 53 1.50 -12.81 -10.58
N ARG A 54 1.81 -11.60 -10.15
CA ARG A 54 3.12 -10.96 -10.37
C ARG A 54 3.56 -10.21 -9.12
N PHE A 55 4.85 -10.03 -8.99
CA PHE A 55 5.41 -9.09 -8.03
C PHE A 55 5.55 -7.70 -8.65
N VAL A 56 5.43 -6.68 -7.82
CA VAL A 56 5.91 -5.35 -8.19
C VAL A 56 7.42 -5.46 -8.43
N PRO A 57 7.96 -4.96 -9.56
CA PRO A 57 9.38 -5.16 -9.91
C PRO A 57 10.31 -4.21 -9.12
N MET A 58 10.15 -4.18 -7.81
CA MET A 58 10.98 -3.46 -6.84
C MET A 58 10.81 -4.09 -5.46
N VAL A 59 11.75 -3.88 -4.56
CA VAL A 59 11.68 -4.31 -3.15
C VAL A 59 10.74 -3.40 -2.37
N MET A 60 9.47 -3.44 -2.76
CA MET A 60 8.43 -2.50 -2.32
C MET A 60 8.14 -2.64 -0.82
N THR A 61 8.09 -3.88 -0.32
CA THR A 61 7.75 -4.14 1.08
C THR A 61 8.87 -3.73 2.03
N ASP A 62 10.13 -3.93 1.62
CA ASP A 62 11.31 -3.48 2.37
C ASP A 62 11.33 -1.96 2.49
N HIS A 63 11.15 -1.26 1.36
CA HIS A 63 11.16 0.20 1.34
C HIS A 63 9.99 0.79 2.15
N THR A 64 8.78 0.27 1.98
CA THR A 64 7.60 0.72 2.74
C THR A 64 7.81 0.53 4.23
N THR A 65 8.31 -0.65 4.64
CA THR A 65 8.61 -0.93 6.05
C THR A 65 9.70 -0.01 6.59
N GLY A 66 10.74 0.27 5.80
CA GLY A 66 11.79 1.21 6.15
C GLY A 66 11.26 2.63 6.41
N LEU A 67 10.35 3.11 5.58
CA LEU A 67 9.68 4.41 5.78
C LEU A 67 8.82 4.43 7.04
N ILE A 68 8.07 3.37 7.31
CA ILE A 68 7.27 3.22 8.53
C ILE A 68 8.17 3.19 9.77
N ALA A 69 9.29 2.47 9.71
CA ALA A 69 10.27 2.43 10.80
C ALA A 69 10.86 3.82 11.07
N ALA A 70 11.24 4.57 10.03
CA ALA A 70 11.75 5.93 10.17
C ALA A 70 10.69 6.86 10.82
N GLN A 71 9.42 6.74 10.42
CA GLN A 71 8.31 7.48 11.02
C GLN A 71 8.12 7.11 12.50
N ALA A 72 8.11 5.82 12.84
CA ALA A 72 7.97 5.35 14.21
C ALA A 72 9.12 5.83 15.12
N ILE A 73 10.36 5.80 14.61
CA ILE A 73 11.53 6.35 15.31
C ILE A 73 11.35 7.85 15.54
N GLY A 74 10.85 8.61 14.56
CA GLY A 74 10.58 10.05 14.70
C GLY A 74 9.58 10.34 15.84
N PHE A 75 8.50 9.57 15.93
CA PHE A 75 7.53 9.69 17.03
C PHE A 75 8.12 9.30 18.38
N ALA A 76 8.92 8.24 18.43
CA ALA A 76 9.61 7.82 19.63
C ALA A 76 10.64 8.87 20.13
N LEU A 77 11.35 9.51 19.21
CA LEU A 77 12.24 10.64 19.53
C LEU A 77 11.45 11.82 20.12
N PHE A 78 10.33 12.18 19.52
CA PHE A 78 9.49 13.24 20.06
C PHE A 78 8.96 12.89 21.47
N ARG A 79 8.50 11.64 21.65
CA ARG A 79 8.07 11.15 22.97
C ARG A 79 9.20 11.20 24.00
N ARG A 80 10.39 10.74 23.61
CA ARG A 80 11.58 10.76 24.46
C ARG A 80 11.94 12.16 24.94
N GLU A 81 11.81 13.18 24.09
CA GLU A 81 12.05 14.57 24.50
C GLU A 81 11.06 15.06 25.58
N LYS A 82 9.85 14.51 25.59
CA LYS A 82 8.82 14.86 26.59
C LYS A 82 8.97 14.04 27.89
N THR A 83 9.34 12.78 27.78
CA THR A 83 9.34 11.82 28.91
C THR A 83 10.71 11.58 29.51
N GLY A 84 11.79 11.85 28.77
CA GLY A 84 13.16 11.48 29.14
C GLY A 84 13.48 10.01 28.91
N VAL A 85 12.52 9.15 28.51
CA VAL A 85 12.68 7.70 28.41
C VAL A 85 12.58 7.26 26.97
N GLY A 86 13.44 6.30 26.59
CA GLY A 86 13.39 5.62 25.29
C GLY A 86 12.34 4.49 25.27
N GLU A 87 12.30 3.75 24.18
CA GLU A 87 11.37 2.63 24.01
C GLU A 87 11.82 1.62 22.96
N ALA A 88 11.25 0.41 23.03
CA ALA A 88 11.36 -0.59 21.97
C ALA A 88 10.22 -0.40 20.96
N ILE A 89 10.58 -0.51 19.69
CA ILE A 89 9.66 -0.43 18.55
C ILE A 89 9.83 -1.72 17.74
N GLU A 90 8.76 -2.42 17.46
CA GLU A 90 8.74 -3.50 16.48
C GLU A 90 7.95 -3.05 15.25
N VAL A 91 8.54 -3.21 14.07
CA VAL A 91 7.91 -2.86 12.79
C VAL A 91 7.84 -4.12 11.93
N PRO A 92 6.72 -4.84 11.97
CA PRO A 92 6.56 -6.07 11.20
C PRO A 92 6.18 -5.78 9.75
N MET A 93 6.89 -6.39 8.80
CA MET A 93 6.68 -6.19 7.37
C MET A 93 5.29 -6.64 6.92
N PHE A 94 4.89 -7.85 7.31
CA PHE A 94 3.62 -8.44 6.87
C PHE A 94 2.41 -7.62 7.32
N GLU A 95 2.32 -7.32 8.62
CA GLU A 95 1.17 -6.62 9.19
C GLU A 95 1.03 -5.20 8.61
N ASN A 96 2.15 -4.51 8.40
CA ASN A 96 2.16 -3.20 7.75
C ASN A 96 1.70 -3.29 6.30
N MET A 97 2.22 -4.26 5.53
CA MET A 97 1.82 -4.43 4.14
C MET A 97 0.40 -4.95 3.98
N ALA A 98 -0.07 -5.85 4.86
CA ALA A 98 -1.46 -6.29 4.87
C ALA A 98 -2.40 -5.11 5.15
N SER A 99 -2.07 -4.26 6.13
CA SER A 99 -2.82 -3.02 6.38
C SER A 99 -2.83 -2.09 5.16
N PHE A 100 -1.69 -1.92 4.50
CA PHE A 100 -1.56 -1.07 3.31
C PHE A 100 -2.44 -1.58 2.16
N VAL A 101 -2.42 -2.88 1.87
CA VAL A 101 -3.23 -3.50 0.81
C VAL A 101 -4.71 -3.47 1.15
N THR A 102 -5.06 -3.78 2.40
CA THR A 102 -6.48 -3.86 2.80
C THR A 102 -7.13 -2.48 2.97
N SER A 103 -6.36 -1.40 3.16
CA SER A 103 -6.91 -0.05 3.23
C SER A 103 -7.72 0.32 1.97
N GLU A 104 -7.37 -0.23 0.81
CA GLU A 104 -8.10 -0.03 -0.44
C GLU A 104 -8.90 -1.28 -0.85
N HIS A 105 -8.34 -2.47 -0.64
CA HIS A 105 -8.89 -3.71 -1.19
C HIS A 105 -9.78 -4.52 -0.22
N MET A 106 -10.05 -4.06 1.01
CA MET A 106 -11.14 -4.63 1.81
C MET A 106 -12.49 -4.42 1.12
N GLY A 107 -12.72 -3.22 0.57
CA GLY A 107 -13.91 -2.92 -0.21
C GLY A 107 -15.19 -3.23 0.56
N ALA A 108 -16.13 -3.88 -0.10
CA ALA A 108 -17.42 -4.26 0.48
C ALA A 108 -17.33 -5.33 1.59
N ALA A 109 -16.17 -5.99 1.75
CA ALA A 109 -15.93 -6.92 2.85
C ALA A 109 -15.61 -6.22 4.18
N THR A 110 -15.49 -4.89 4.21
CA THR A 110 -15.34 -4.10 5.45
C THR A 110 -16.59 -4.16 6.34
N PHE A 111 -17.75 -4.46 5.76
CA PHE A 111 -19.02 -4.50 6.48
C PHE A 111 -19.27 -5.89 7.08
N GLU A 112 -20.09 -5.92 8.16
CA GLU A 112 -20.52 -7.17 8.80
C GLU A 112 -22.06 -7.22 8.82
N PRO A 113 -22.71 -8.13 8.07
CA PRO A 113 -22.09 -9.05 7.11
C PRO A 113 -21.54 -8.32 5.88
N PRO A 114 -20.61 -8.93 5.14
CA PRO A 114 -20.08 -8.35 3.91
C PRO A 114 -21.20 -8.05 2.89
N ILE A 115 -21.17 -6.85 2.30
CA ILE A 115 -22.14 -6.42 1.28
C ILE A 115 -21.68 -6.71 -0.15
N GLY A 116 -20.48 -7.26 -0.32
CA GLY A 116 -19.91 -7.64 -1.61
C GLY A 116 -18.48 -8.16 -1.48
N PRO A 117 -17.79 -8.39 -2.61
CA PRO A 117 -16.43 -8.92 -2.62
C PRO A 117 -15.39 -7.87 -2.17
N THR A 118 -14.20 -8.39 -1.83
CA THR A 118 -12.99 -7.57 -1.66
C THR A 118 -12.54 -6.97 -2.98
N GLY A 119 -11.76 -5.90 -2.91
CA GLY A 119 -11.11 -5.25 -4.05
C GLY A 119 -11.78 -3.94 -4.45
N ASP A 120 -10.97 -2.97 -4.88
CA ASP A 120 -11.45 -1.75 -5.52
C ASP A 120 -11.62 -2.00 -7.02
N GLY A 121 -12.86 -1.93 -7.52
CA GLY A 121 -13.17 -2.23 -8.93
C GLY A 121 -12.53 -1.28 -9.92
N ARG A 122 -12.22 -0.05 -9.52
CA ARG A 122 -11.52 0.93 -10.34
C ARG A 122 -10.05 0.52 -10.53
N LEU A 123 -9.36 0.22 -9.43
CA LEU A 123 -7.93 -0.13 -9.43
C LEU A 123 -7.67 -1.51 -10.04
N LEU A 124 -8.62 -2.44 -9.90
CA LEU A 124 -8.55 -3.78 -10.48
C LEU A 124 -9.08 -3.85 -11.92
N SER A 125 -9.51 -2.73 -12.48
CA SER A 125 -9.96 -2.68 -13.87
C SER A 125 -8.80 -2.95 -14.83
N PRO A 126 -8.99 -3.76 -15.89
CA PRO A 126 -7.98 -3.93 -16.95
C PRO A 126 -7.67 -2.64 -17.71
N HIS A 127 -8.52 -1.60 -17.55
CA HIS A 127 -8.32 -0.27 -18.13
C HIS A 127 -7.50 0.66 -17.20
N TYR A 128 -7.24 0.28 -15.96
CA TYR A 128 -6.39 1.06 -15.04
C TYR A 128 -4.91 0.87 -15.39
N ARG A 129 -4.51 1.47 -16.49
CA ARG A 129 -3.16 1.37 -17.05
C ARG A 129 -2.87 2.56 -17.96
N PRO A 130 -1.59 2.85 -18.25
CA PRO A 130 -1.24 3.78 -19.32
C PRO A 130 -1.88 3.34 -20.65
N LEU A 131 -2.39 4.30 -21.40
CA LEU A 131 -3.03 4.08 -22.70
C LEU A 131 -2.00 4.15 -23.84
N PRO A 132 -2.06 3.27 -24.83
CA PRO A 132 -1.14 3.34 -25.96
C PRO A 132 -1.44 4.56 -26.83
N THR A 133 -0.38 5.19 -27.32
CA THR A 133 -0.40 6.19 -28.39
C THR A 133 0.15 5.57 -29.68
N LYS A 134 0.42 6.39 -30.67
CA LYS A 134 1.00 5.94 -31.94
C LYS A 134 2.41 5.35 -31.77
N ASP A 135 3.19 5.89 -30.84
CA ASP A 135 4.62 5.66 -30.68
C ASP A 135 5.06 5.39 -29.23
N ASP A 136 4.16 5.54 -28.24
CA ASP A 136 4.48 5.37 -26.84
C ASP A 136 3.20 5.16 -25.99
N PHE A 137 3.21 5.55 -24.73
CA PHE A 137 2.08 5.47 -23.82
C PHE A 137 1.82 6.83 -23.17
N ILE A 138 0.57 7.08 -22.80
CA ILE A 138 0.14 8.26 -22.05
C ILE A 138 -0.67 7.86 -20.83
N THR A 139 -0.47 8.56 -19.72
CA THR A 139 -1.35 8.44 -18.54
C THR A 139 -2.46 9.49 -18.63
N VAL A 140 -3.70 9.03 -18.56
CA VAL A 140 -4.90 9.86 -18.57
C VAL A 140 -5.72 9.54 -17.32
N ALA A 141 -5.95 10.55 -16.49
CA ALA A 141 -6.68 10.40 -15.23
C ALA A 141 -7.60 11.62 -15.01
N PRO A 142 -8.69 11.77 -15.77
CA PRO A 142 -9.65 12.84 -15.56
C PRO A 142 -10.49 12.52 -14.32
N ASN A 143 -10.42 13.38 -13.31
CA ASN A 143 -11.14 13.23 -12.05
C ASN A 143 -12.33 14.21 -11.90
N THR A 144 -12.53 15.08 -12.89
CA THR A 144 -13.65 16.03 -12.93
C THR A 144 -14.23 16.08 -14.34
N ASP A 145 -15.50 16.50 -14.45
CA ASP A 145 -16.16 16.66 -15.76
C ASP A 145 -15.39 17.62 -16.66
N ALA A 146 -14.88 18.71 -16.11
CA ALA A 146 -14.09 19.68 -16.89
C ALA A 146 -12.82 19.03 -17.48
N GLN A 147 -12.14 18.15 -16.72
CA GLN A 147 -10.97 17.41 -17.21
C GLN A 147 -11.36 16.36 -18.25
N ALA A 148 -12.47 15.64 -18.03
CA ALA A 148 -12.99 14.68 -19.01
C ALA A 148 -13.38 15.37 -20.31
N PHE A 149 -14.06 16.51 -20.24
CA PHE A 149 -14.46 17.27 -21.43
C PHE A 149 -13.26 17.85 -22.19
N ALA A 150 -12.26 18.35 -21.48
CA ALA A 150 -11.01 18.79 -22.10
C ALA A 150 -10.26 17.62 -22.77
N PHE A 151 -10.29 16.44 -22.16
CA PHE A 151 -9.73 15.24 -22.78
C PHE A 151 -10.50 14.84 -24.05
N PHE A 152 -11.84 14.89 -24.06
CA PHE A 152 -12.63 14.61 -25.26
C PHE A 152 -12.35 15.60 -26.40
N ASP A 153 -12.16 16.89 -26.08
CA ASP A 153 -11.72 17.88 -27.07
C ASP A 153 -10.34 17.55 -27.64
N ALA A 154 -9.39 17.21 -26.74
CA ALA A 154 -8.01 16.92 -27.13
C ALA A 154 -7.87 15.71 -28.06
N ILE A 155 -8.74 14.69 -27.89
CA ILE A 155 -8.76 13.50 -28.77
C ILE A 155 -9.68 13.67 -29.98
N GLY A 156 -10.26 14.85 -30.20
CA GLY A 156 -11.15 15.16 -31.30
C GLY A 156 -12.53 14.49 -31.24
N ARG A 157 -13.02 14.20 -30.03
CA ARG A 157 -14.31 13.53 -29.78
C ARG A 157 -15.24 14.38 -28.87
N PRO A 158 -15.49 15.66 -29.20
CA PRO A 158 -16.35 16.54 -28.41
C PRO A 158 -17.79 16.04 -28.25
N GLU A 159 -18.26 15.20 -29.16
CA GLU A 159 -19.60 14.59 -29.12
C GLU A 159 -19.79 13.64 -27.92
N LEU A 160 -18.71 13.23 -27.20
CA LEU A 160 -18.80 12.41 -26.01
C LEU A 160 -19.26 13.20 -24.78
N LYS A 161 -19.16 14.53 -24.79
CA LYS A 161 -19.54 15.37 -23.62
C LYS A 161 -21.01 15.23 -23.22
N PRO A 162 -21.99 15.23 -24.14
CA PRO A 162 -23.39 15.03 -23.78
C PRO A 162 -23.80 13.57 -23.65
N ASP A 163 -22.90 12.62 -23.86
CA ASP A 163 -23.22 11.19 -23.82
C ASP A 163 -23.52 10.75 -22.37
N PRO A 164 -24.71 10.17 -22.11
CA PRO A 164 -25.10 9.75 -20.74
C PRO A 164 -24.18 8.74 -20.09
N ARG A 165 -23.33 8.07 -20.84
CA ARG A 165 -22.32 7.14 -20.29
C ARG A 165 -21.18 7.86 -19.58
N PHE A 166 -20.99 9.15 -19.84
CA PHE A 166 -19.89 9.97 -19.33
C PHE A 166 -20.35 11.23 -18.58
N ASN A 167 -21.66 11.38 -18.43
CA ASN A 167 -22.27 12.52 -17.78
C ASN A 167 -23.10 12.00 -16.59
N SER A 168 -22.45 11.83 -15.44
CA SER A 168 -23.06 11.29 -14.21
C SER A 168 -23.08 12.31 -13.09
#